data_2836d91fa3121a40d3dfc7328294d87e
#
_entry.id   2836d91fa3121a40d3dfc7328294d87e
#
_cell.length_a   1.000
_cell.length_b   1.000
_cell.length_c   1.000
_cell.angle_alpha   90.00
_cell.angle_beta   90.00
_cell.angle_gamma   90.00
#
_symmetry.space_group_name_H-M   'P 1'
#
loop_
_entity.id
_entity.type
_entity.pdbx_description
1 polymer ?
#
loop_
_entity_poly.entity_id
_entity_poly.type
_entity_poly.pdbx_seq_one_letter_code
_entity_poly.pdbx_strand_id
1 'polypeptide(L)'
;MLKVNKVNQAVLLAMSASAATSAVHAQAIEEITVTATKRAVSMQDIPLAVQAMDAQRLEDENIQSFSDYVKYLPSVNAGGRGPGQNEIYIRGAAVDAINITVAESQGSAPNVALYLDEQPVTAGGRNLDVYISDMERIEVLPGPQGTLYGASSMAGTVRLITNKPVLDEFQASFNGGYARTAGGEDSN
;
A
#
# COMPACT_ATOMS: atom_id res chain seq x y z
N MET A 1 -32.00 1.63 -62.50
CA MET A 1 -32.25 1.10 -61.19
C MET A 1 -31.38 -0.15 -60.98
N LEU A 2 -30.28 -0.05 -60.25
CA LEU A 2 -29.40 -1.17 -59.95
C LEU A 2 -30.06 -2.05 -58.89
N LYS A 3 -30.44 -3.28 -59.23
CA LYS A 3 -30.91 -4.29 -58.27
C LYS A 3 -29.72 -4.74 -57.43
N VAL A 4 -29.61 -4.23 -56.23
CA VAL A 4 -28.61 -4.68 -55.25
C VAL A 4 -28.98 -6.12 -54.84
N ASN A 5 -28.08 -7.05 -55.14
CA ASN A 5 -28.27 -8.46 -54.92
C ASN A 5 -28.23 -8.73 -53.40
N LYS A 6 -29.13 -9.57 -52.87
CA LYS A 6 -29.22 -9.89 -51.41
C LYS A 6 -27.89 -10.34 -50.80
N VAL A 7 -27.01 -10.93 -51.62
CA VAL A 7 -25.67 -11.34 -51.23
C VAL A 7 -24.78 -10.10 -50.96
N ASN A 8 -24.85 -9.05 -51.76
CA ASN A 8 -24.07 -7.84 -51.56
C ASN A 8 -24.52 -7.06 -50.33
N GLN A 9 -25.82 -7.09 -49.99
CA GLN A 9 -26.32 -6.49 -48.75
C GLN A 9 -25.84 -7.27 -47.52
N ALA A 10 -25.79 -8.59 -47.56
CA ALA A 10 -25.28 -9.42 -46.44
C ALA A 10 -23.78 -9.21 -46.23
N VAL A 11 -22.99 -9.05 -47.31
CA VAL A 11 -21.54 -8.78 -47.20
C VAL A 11 -21.28 -7.38 -46.64
N LEU A 12 -22.05 -6.38 -47.03
CA LEU A 12 -21.93 -5.01 -46.49
C LEU A 12 -22.31 -4.96 -44.99
N LEU A 13 -23.34 -5.70 -44.58
CA LEU A 13 -23.73 -5.83 -43.16
C LEU A 13 -22.69 -6.57 -42.35
N ALA A 14 -22.06 -7.61 -42.89
CA ALA A 14 -20.99 -8.32 -42.21
C ALA A 14 -19.70 -7.49 -42.05
N MET A 15 -19.37 -6.68 -43.05
CA MET A 15 -18.23 -5.75 -42.97
C MET A 15 -18.46 -4.58 -42.02
N SER A 16 -19.69 -4.10 -41.85
CA SER A 16 -20.00 -3.06 -40.87
C SER A 16 -20.03 -3.59 -39.43
N ALA A 17 -20.37 -4.85 -39.23
CA ALA A 17 -20.34 -5.50 -37.90
C ALA A 17 -18.90 -5.76 -37.40
N SER A 18 -17.95 -6.00 -38.30
CA SER A 18 -16.55 -6.23 -37.93
C SER A 18 -15.78 -4.94 -37.60
N ALA A 19 -16.26 -3.78 -37.99
CA ALA A 19 -15.63 -2.49 -37.65
C ALA A 19 -15.97 -1.97 -36.22
N ALA A 20 -16.92 -2.59 -35.54
CA ALA A 20 -17.41 -2.13 -34.24
C ALA A 20 -16.66 -2.74 -33.01
N THR A 21 -15.70 -3.62 -33.23
CA THR A 21 -15.08 -4.41 -32.11
C THR A 21 -13.68 -3.97 -31.70
N SER A 22 -13.23 -2.78 -32.06
CA SER A 22 -11.87 -2.33 -31.67
C SER A 22 -11.85 -1.05 -30.85
N ALA A 23 -12.81 -0.85 -29.95
CA ALA A 23 -12.57 0.04 -28.82
C ALA A 23 -11.72 -0.71 -27.79
N VAL A 24 -10.42 -0.86 -28.08
CA VAL A 24 -9.45 -1.18 -27.05
C VAL A 24 -9.49 -0.01 -26.08
N HIS A 25 -10.16 -0.17 -24.95
CA HIS A 25 -10.01 0.73 -23.83
C HIS A 25 -8.55 0.55 -23.40
N ALA A 26 -7.69 1.47 -23.80
CA ALA A 26 -6.42 1.65 -23.14
C ALA A 26 -6.78 1.98 -21.69
N GLN A 27 -6.61 1.03 -20.78
CA GLN A 27 -6.65 1.32 -19.36
C GLN A 27 -5.59 2.39 -19.13
N ALA A 28 -6.02 3.57 -18.76
CA ALA A 28 -5.11 4.59 -18.30
C ALA A 28 -4.34 3.95 -17.15
N ILE A 29 -3.03 3.79 -17.31
CA ILE A 29 -2.18 3.33 -16.22
C ILE A 29 -2.29 4.42 -15.17
N GLU A 30 -2.91 4.09 -14.05
CA GLU A 30 -3.06 5.02 -12.94
C GLU A 30 -1.66 5.36 -12.43
N GLU A 31 -1.29 6.62 -12.57
CA GLU A 31 0.02 7.10 -12.18
C GLU A 31 0.05 7.32 -10.67
N ILE A 32 0.80 6.49 -9.96
CA ILE A 32 0.93 6.61 -8.51
C ILE A 32 1.87 7.78 -8.20
N THR A 33 1.31 8.84 -7.62
CA THR A 33 2.07 9.96 -7.08
C THR A 33 2.53 9.64 -5.67
N VAL A 34 3.82 9.77 -5.40
CA VAL A 34 4.40 9.52 -4.07
C VAL A 34 5.05 10.78 -3.52
N THR A 35 5.16 10.86 -2.20
CA THR A 35 5.80 11.97 -1.50
C THR A 35 7.08 11.56 -0.76
N ALA A 36 7.69 10.48 -1.23
CA ALA A 36 8.89 9.87 -0.67
C ALA A 36 10.07 10.84 -0.53
N THR A 37 10.19 11.81 -1.42
CA THR A 37 11.25 12.85 -1.40
C THR A 37 10.78 14.16 -0.75
N LYS A 38 9.69 14.15 0.04
CA LYS A 38 9.03 15.34 0.58
C LYS A 38 8.47 16.28 -0.49
N ARG A 39 8.26 15.75 -1.69
CA ARG A 39 7.63 16.43 -2.84
C ARG A 39 6.72 15.43 -3.53
N ALA A 40 5.57 15.88 -3.99
CA ALA A 40 4.68 15.06 -4.81
C ALA A 40 5.31 14.88 -6.21
N VAL A 41 5.73 13.67 -6.52
CA VAL A 41 6.38 13.30 -7.78
C VAL A 41 5.83 11.94 -8.22
N SER A 42 5.73 11.72 -9.52
CA SER A 42 5.43 10.39 -10.06
C SER A 42 6.44 9.36 -9.55
N MET A 43 5.95 8.20 -9.15
CA MET A 43 6.82 7.11 -8.72
C MET A 43 7.83 6.71 -9.79
N GLN A 44 7.51 6.91 -11.06
CA GLN A 44 8.38 6.59 -12.20
C GLN A 44 9.54 7.59 -12.37
N ASP A 45 9.37 8.82 -11.89
CA ASP A 45 10.35 9.90 -12.04
C ASP A 45 11.33 10.01 -10.87
N ILE A 46 11.14 9.20 -9.84
CA ILE A 46 12.02 9.23 -8.67
C ILE A 46 13.24 8.34 -8.90
N PRO A 47 14.47 8.88 -8.78
CA PRO A 47 15.71 8.11 -8.91
C PRO A 47 16.03 7.27 -7.66
N LEU A 48 15.02 6.77 -6.99
CA LEU A 48 15.09 5.93 -5.78
C LEU A 48 14.20 4.71 -5.94
N ALA A 49 14.59 3.63 -5.30
CA ALA A 49 13.69 2.49 -5.18
C ALA A 49 12.56 2.84 -4.22
N VAL A 50 11.35 2.97 -4.73
CA VAL A 50 10.14 3.20 -3.94
C VAL A 50 9.14 2.10 -4.27
N GLN A 51 8.46 1.60 -3.26
CA GLN A 51 7.29 0.73 -3.42
C GLN A 51 6.09 1.47 -2.86
N ALA A 52 5.00 1.48 -3.58
CA ALA A 52 3.77 2.11 -3.13
C ALA A 52 2.59 1.16 -3.31
N MET A 53 1.65 1.24 -2.38
CA MET A 53 0.33 0.61 -2.44
C MET A 53 -0.70 1.71 -2.24
N ASP A 54 -1.55 1.89 -3.21
CA ASP A 54 -2.64 2.87 -3.19
C ASP A 54 -3.87 2.37 -2.42
N ALA A 55 -4.84 3.24 -2.21
CA ALA A 55 -6.08 2.92 -1.49
C ALA A 55 -6.85 1.78 -2.15
N GLN A 56 -6.93 1.76 -3.49
CA GLN A 56 -7.67 0.73 -4.21
C GLN A 56 -7.05 -0.65 -3.96
N ARG A 57 -5.74 -0.76 -4.04
CA ARG A 57 -5.04 -2.02 -3.75
C ARG A 57 -5.19 -2.45 -2.30
N LEU A 58 -5.19 -1.50 -1.36
CA LEU A 58 -5.44 -1.79 0.06
C LEU A 58 -6.83 -2.39 0.28
N GLU A 59 -7.84 -1.89 -0.43
CA GLU A 59 -9.21 -2.42 -0.39
C GLU A 59 -9.34 -3.77 -1.08
N ASP A 60 -8.83 -3.91 -2.30
CA ASP A 60 -8.90 -5.13 -3.11
C ASP A 60 -8.27 -6.34 -2.40
N GLU A 61 -7.15 -6.12 -1.72
CA GLU A 61 -6.42 -7.13 -0.96
C GLU A 61 -6.89 -7.26 0.50
N ASN A 62 -7.92 -6.50 0.89
CA ASN A 62 -8.47 -6.46 2.26
C ASN A 62 -7.39 -6.27 3.33
N ILE A 63 -6.51 -5.30 3.12
CA ILE A 63 -5.39 -4.99 4.02
C ILE A 63 -5.90 -4.09 5.14
N GLN A 64 -5.92 -4.62 6.35
CA GLN A 64 -6.43 -3.91 7.54
C GLN A 64 -5.37 -3.71 8.63
N SER A 65 -4.33 -4.52 8.62
CA SER A 65 -3.33 -4.53 9.67
C SER A 65 -1.90 -4.45 9.13
N PHE A 66 -0.98 -4.17 10.03
CA PHE A 66 0.46 -4.26 9.78
C PHE A 66 0.86 -5.60 9.14
N SER A 67 0.38 -6.70 9.70
CA SER A 67 0.69 -8.04 9.22
C SER A 67 0.20 -8.33 7.81
N ASP A 68 -0.81 -7.60 7.35
CA ASP A 68 -1.36 -7.79 6.02
C ASP A 68 -0.51 -7.08 4.98
N TYR A 69 -0.22 -5.78 5.14
CA TYR A 69 0.53 -5.07 4.11
C TYR A 69 1.97 -5.57 3.94
N VAL A 70 2.59 -6.08 5.00
CA VAL A 70 3.94 -6.65 4.92
C VAL A 70 4.00 -7.82 3.94
N LYS A 71 2.95 -8.63 3.83
CA LYS A 71 2.90 -9.77 2.90
C LYS A 71 3.00 -9.35 1.44
N TYR A 72 2.54 -8.14 1.12
CA TYR A 72 2.51 -7.61 -0.25
C TYR A 72 3.71 -6.72 -0.59
N LEU A 73 4.64 -6.54 0.34
CA LEU A 73 5.85 -5.73 0.16
C LEU A 73 7.09 -6.62 0.06
N PRO A 74 7.58 -6.96 -1.15
CA PRO A 74 8.65 -7.95 -1.33
C PRO A 74 9.96 -7.63 -0.61
N SER A 75 10.24 -6.35 -0.38
CA SER A 75 11.46 -5.91 0.31
C SER A 75 11.33 -5.85 1.82
N VAL A 76 10.12 -6.02 2.35
CA VAL A 76 9.79 -5.84 3.76
C VAL A 76 9.49 -7.18 4.40
N ASN A 77 10.05 -7.41 5.56
CA ASN A 77 9.71 -8.52 6.42
C ASN A 77 9.34 -7.95 7.79
N ALA A 78 8.52 -8.67 8.51
CA ALA A 78 8.21 -8.37 9.89
C ALA A 78 8.58 -9.53 10.79
N GLY A 79 9.11 -9.21 11.93
CA GLY A 79 9.31 -10.12 13.04
C GLY A 79 8.76 -9.50 14.31
N GLY A 80 8.51 -10.29 15.32
CA GLY A 80 8.02 -9.74 16.57
C GLY A 80 7.34 -10.80 17.44
N ARG A 81 6.82 -10.35 18.57
CA ARG A 81 6.17 -11.21 19.57
C ARG A 81 4.66 -11.07 19.60
N GLY A 82 4.10 -10.38 18.63
CA GLY A 82 2.67 -10.16 18.53
C GLY A 82 2.30 -8.69 18.31
N PRO A 83 1.01 -8.38 18.32
CA PRO A 83 0.52 -7.03 18.06
C PRO A 83 1.18 -5.97 18.95
N GLY A 84 1.58 -4.85 18.36
CA GLY A 84 2.26 -3.75 19.04
C GLY A 84 3.71 -4.03 19.46
N GLN A 85 4.25 -5.21 19.11
CA GLN A 85 5.64 -5.59 19.41
C GLN A 85 6.34 -6.12 18.15
N ASN A 86 6.02 -5.52 17.01
CA ASN A 86 6.60 -5.89 15.74
C ASN A 86 7.83 -5.05 15.42
N GLU A 87 8.71 -5.63 14.66
CA GLU A 87 9.86 -4.98 14.08
C GLU A 87 9.78 -5.12 12.56
N ILE A 88 10.12 -4.07 11.86
CA ILE A 88 10.17 -4.05 10.41
C ILE A 88 11.60 -4.24 9.96
N TYR A 89 11.79 -5.14 9.01
CA TYR A 89 13.08 -5.39 8.38
C TYR A 89 12.98 -5.10 6.89
N ILE A 90 13.91 -4.33 6.35
CA ILE A 90 14.00 -4.07 4.91
C ILE A 90 15.28 -4.68 4.39
N ARG A 91 15.18 -5.53 3.35
CA ARG A 91 16.31 -6.23 2.71
C ARG A 91 17.16 -7.03 3.71
N GLY A 92 16.53 -7.59 4.73
CA GLY A 92 17.21 -8.38 5.74
C GLY A 92 18.03 -7.59 6.78
N ALA A 93 18.00 -6.26 6.73
CA ALA A 93 18.65 -5.43 7.75
C ALA A 93 17.80 -5.43 9.02
N ALA A 94 18.13 -6.29 9.93
CA ALA A 94 17.48 -6.46 11.22
C ALA A 94 18.33 -5.88 12.35
N VAL A 95 17.68 -5.43 13.40
CA VAL A 95 18.29 -5.23 14.73
C VAL A 95 17.89 -6.42 15.58
N ASP A 96 18.75 -6.85 16.48
CA ASP A 96 18.39 -7.90 17.41
C ASP A 96 17.15 -7.50 18.21
N ALA A 97 16.12 -8.35 18.13
CA ALA A 97 14.92 -8.17 18.93
C ALA A 97 15.29 -8.17 20.42
N ILE A 98 15.07 -7.05 21.06
CA ILE A 98 15.40 -6.95 22.48
C ILE A 98 14.39 -7.76 23.25
N ASN A 99 14.93 -8.67 24.05
CA ASN A 99 14.20 -9.29 25.13
C ASN A 99 13.90 -8.22 26.20
N ILE A 100 12.79 -7.50 26.03
CA ILE A 100 12.26 -6.61 27.05
C ILE A 100 11.75 -7.50 28.20
N THR A 101 12.66 -7.98 29.02
CA THR A 101 12.33 -8.76 30.20
C THR A 101 12.26 -7.89 31.46
N VAL A 102 12.70 -6.64 31.35
CA VAL A 102 12.72 -5.66 32.43
C VAL A 102 12.07 -4.36 31.99
N ALA A 103 11.26 -3.80 32.86
CA ALA A 103 10.43 -2.63 32.59
C ALA A 103 11.21 -1.35 32.19
N GLU A 104 12.51 -1.32 32.43
CA GLU A 104 13.38 -0.16 32.21
C GLU A 104 14.21 -0.26 30.91
N SER A 105 14.20 -1.39 30.23
CA SER A 105 14.97 -1.58 29.00
C SER A 105 14.16 -1.07 27.80
N GLN A 106 14.50 0.10 27.29
CA GLN A 106 13.83 0.67 26.12
C GLN A 106 14.23 0.03 24.79
N GLY A 107 15.26 -0.75 24.78
CA GLY A 107 15.74 -1.39 23.58
C GLY A 107 16.49 -0.46 22.61
N SER A 108 17.12 -1.07 21.58
CA SER A 108 17.73 -0.32 20.49
C SER A 108 16.67 0.32 19.62
N ALA A 109 16.99 1.45 18.99
CA ALA A 109 16.11 2.04 18.00
C ALA A 109 15.97 1.09 16.79
N PRO A 110 14.77 0.90 16.25
CA PRO A 110 14.56 0.13 15.02
C PRO A 110 15.41 0.67 13.86
N ASN A 111 15.77 -0.19 12.92
CA ASN A 111 16.51 0.20 11.70
C ASN A 111 15.59 0.77 10.62
N VAL A 112 14.29 0.55 10.74
CA VAL A 112 13.27 1.05 9.82
C VAL A 112 12.40 2.05 10.54
N ALA A 113 12.36 3.28 10.04
CA ALA A 113 11.48 4.30 10.55
C ALA A 113 10.04 4.07 10.06
N LEU A 114 9.07 4.21 10.94
CA LEU A 114 7.66 4.19 10.60
C LEU A 114 7.07 5.59 10.80
N TYR A 115 6.40 6.08 9.79
CA TYR A 115 5.73 7.38 9.79
C TYR A 115 4.24 7.23 9.54
N LEU A 116 3.45 7.96 10.29
CA LEU A 116 2.04 8.21 9.97
C LEU A 116 1.94 9.66 9.51
N ASP A 117 1.61 9.85 8.24
CA ASP A 117 1.78 11.12 7.54
C ASP A 117 3.22 11.66 7.67
N GLU A 118 3.40 12.75 8.36
CA GLU A 118 4.71 13.34 8.63
C GLU A 118 5.19 13.13 10.08
N GLN A 119 4.44 12.37 10.90
CA GLN A 119 4.77 12.11 12.28
C GLN A 119 5.50 10.78 12.44
N PRO A 120 6.67 10.74 13.07
CA PRO A 120 7.33 9.49 13.39
C PRO A 120 6.54 8.74 14.47
N VAL A 121 6.20 7.50 14.18
CA VAL A 121 5.51 6.58 15.12
C VAL A 121 6.40 5.40 15.52
N THR A 122 7.70 5.52 15.30
CA THR A 122 8.70 4.57 15.73
C THR A 122 8.94 4.73 17.24
N ALA A 123 8.81 3.66 17.98
CA ALA A 123 9.12 3.62 19.41
C ALA A 123 10.44 2.90 19.68
N GLY A 124 11.05 3.13 20.81
CA GLY A 124 12.24 2.39 21.23
C GLY A 124 11.96 0.89 21.29
N GLY A 125 12.77 0.09 20.60
CA GLY A 125 12.67 -1.36 20.60
C GLY A 125 11.55 -1.96 19.75
N ARG A 126 10.74 -1.15 19.04
CA ARG A 126 9.63 -1.66 18.25
C ARG A 126 9.07 -0.64 17.25
N ASN A 127 8.37 -1.15 16.26
CA ASN A 127 7.48 -0.37 15.42
C ASN A 127 6.03 -0.58 15.90
N LEU A 128 5.25 0.47 15.89
CA LEU A 128 3.84 0.39 16.30
C LEU A 128 3.00 -0.25 15.21
N ASP A 129 2.04 -1.06 15.61
CA ASP A 129 0.99 -1.54 14.71
C ASP A 129 -0.04 -0.43 14.54
N VAL A 130 -0.06 0.15 13.37
CA VAL A 130 -1.06 1.14 12.99
C VAL A 130 -2.12 0.45 12.14
N TYR A 131 -3.38 0.57 12.53
CA TYR A 131 -4.50 0.09 11.73
C TYR A 131 -4.58 0.84 10.41
N ILE A 132 -4.81 0.09 9.34
CA ILE A 132 -4.99 0.64 7.99
C ILE A 132 -6.45 1.07 7.85
N SER A 133 -6.71 2.30 8.24
CA SER A 133 -8.02 2.93 8.16
C SER A 133 -7.86 4.32 7.56
N ASP A 134 -8.70 4.65 6.58
CA ASP A 134 -8.67 5.95 5.90
C ASP A 134 -7.30 6.29 5.29
N MET A 135 -6.67 5.31 4.67
CA MET A 135 -5.35 5.47 4.06
C MET A 135 -5.47 5.80 2.57
N GLU A 136 -4.73 6.81 2.16
CA GLU A 136 -4.53 7.12 0.74
C GLU A 136 -3.55 6.14 0.11
N ARG A 137 -2.43 5.86 0.79
CA ARG A 137 -1.41 4.93 0.33
C ARG A 137 -0.38 4.57 1.41
N ILE A 138 0.35 3.50 1.15
CA ILE A 138 1.55 3.11 1.91
C ILE A 138 2.75 3.26 0.99
N GLU A 139 3.78 3.97 1.44
CA GLU A 139 5.05 4.10 0.72
C GLU A 139 6.17 3.41 1.49
N VAL A 140 7.02 2.67 0.80
CA VAL A 140 8.22 2.05 1.36
C VAL A 140 9.45 2.53 0.59
N LEU A 141 10.39 3.08 1.31
CA LEU A 141 11.67 3.56 0.81
C LEU A 141 12.77 2.64 1.33
N PRO A 142 13.20 1.64 0.58
CA PRO A 142 14.30 0.79 0.99
C PRO A 142 15.64 1.48 0.85
N GLY A 143 16.51 1.28 1.83
CA GLY A 143 17.85 1.89 1.92
C GLY A 143 17.91 3.07 2.87
N PRO A 144 19.11 3.58 3.14
CA PRO A 144 19.31 4.65 4.10
C PRO A 144 18.56 5.93 3.74
N GLN A 145 17.71 6.42 4.63
CA GLN A 145 16.90 7.61 4.47
C GLN A 145 17.14 8.67 5.56
N GLY A 146 18.23 8.54 6.30
CA GLY A 146 18.52 9.37 7.47
C GLY A 146 18.52 10.88 7.22
N THR A 147 18.87 11.31 6.02
CA THR A 147 18.86 12.74 5.65
C THR A 147 17.47 13.35 5.66
N LEU A 148 16.45 12.61 5.22
CA LEU A 148 15.08 13.11 5.10
C LEU A 148 14.19 12.71 6.28
N TYR A 149 14.48 11.54 6.85
CA TYR A 149 13.62 10.90 7.85
C TYR A 149 14.32 10.71 9.21
N GLY A 150 15.56 11.15 9.35
CA GLY A 150 16.28 11.18 10.62
C GLY A 150 16.56 9.80 11.21
N ALA A 151 16.40 9.67 12.52
CA ALA A 151 16.73 8.46 13.27
C ALA A 151 15.87 7.25 12.84
N SER A 152 16.42 6.04 13.07
CA SER A 152 15.76 4.76 12.77
C SER A 152 15.52 4.46 11.29
N SER A 153 16.08 5.25 10.36
CA SER A 153 15.90 5.06 8.92
C SER A 153 17.17 4.57 8.20
N MET A 154 17.94 3.73 8.86
CA MET A 154 19.17 3.15 8.29
C MET A 154 18.90 2.09 7.23
N ALA A 155 17.91 1.25 7.45
CA ALA A 155 17.51 0.21 6.49
C ALA A 155 16.40 0.70 5.54
N GLY A 156 15.69 1.73 5.94
CA GLY A 156 14.62 2.33 5.15
C GLY A 156 13.56 3.01 5.98
N THR A 157 12.50 3.42 5.30
CA THR A 157 11.36 4.11 5.92
C THR A 157 10.07 3.53 5.35
N VAL A 158 9.09 3.30 6.21
CA VAL A 158 7.71 3.00 5.86
C VAL A 158 6.85 4.20 6.20
N ARG A 159 6.04 4.66 5.27
CA ARG A 159 5.15 5.80 5.44
C ARG A 159 3.71 5.37 5.19
N LEU A 160 2.87 5.61 6.16
CA LEU A 160 1.43 5.45 6.10
C LEU A 160 0.85 6.84 5.86
N ILE A 161 0.16 7.04 4.76
CA ILE A 161 -0.36 8.34 4.35
C ILE A 161 -1.88 8.26 4.35
N THR A 162 -2.51 9.12 5.16
CA THR A 162 -3.96 9.19 5.30
C THR A 162 -4.58 10.04 4.21
N ASN A 163 -5.85 9.77 3.91
CA ASN A 163 -6.63 10.66 3.05
C ASN A 163 -6.68 12.06 3.63
N LYS A 164 -6.53 13.05 2.79
CA LYS A 164 -6.63 14.44 3.21
C LYS A 164 -8.09 14.91 3.10
N PRO A 165 -8.57 15.67 4.07
CA PRO A 165 -9.93 16.21 4.02
C PRO A 165 -10.11 17.09 2.80
N VAL A 166 -11.20 16.88 2.08
CA VAL A 166 -11.61 17.76 0.98
C VAL A 166 -12.48 18.86 1.56
N LEU A 167 -12.06 20.10 1.35
CA LEU A 167 -12.81 21.25 1.83
C LEU A 167 -14.05 21.45 0.95
N ASP A 168 -15.13 21.88 1.59
CA ASP A 168 -16.43 22.21 0.95
C ASP A 168 -17.19 21.00 0.36
N GLU A 169 -16.79 19.77 0.67
CA GLU A 169 -17.49 18.56 0.24
C GLU A 169 -17.75 17.63 1.43
N PHE A 170 -18.98 17.16 1.55
CA PHE A 170 -19.32 16.14 2.54
C PHE A 170 -19.00 14.76 1.96
N GLN A 171 -18.07 14.04 2.60
CA GLN A 171 -17.71 12.67 2.26
C GLN A 171 -18.01 11.76 3.45
N ALA A 172 -18.62 10.62 3.19
CA ALA A 172 -18.83 9.59 4.18
C ALA A 172 -18.66 8.21 3.52
N SER A 173 -17.93 7.31 4.18
CA SER A 173 -17.79 5.92 3.76
C SER A 173 -18.22 5.01 4.91
N PHE A 174 -18.81 3.88 4.56
CA PHE A 174 -19.13 2.82 5.51
C PHE A 174 -18.57 1.51 4.98
N ASN A 175 -17.75 0.87 5.78
CA ASN A 175 -17.17 -0.43 5.47
C ASN A 175 -17.62 -1.44 6.54
N GLY A 176 -18.22 -2.55 6.13
CA GLY A 176 -18.70 -3.59 7.03
C GLY A 176 -18.27 -4.97 6.54
N GLY A 177 -17.65 -5.74 7.40
CA GLY A 177 -17.18 -7.09 7.09
C GLY A 177 -17.72 -8.12 8.08
N TYR A 178 -17.97 -9.32 7.58
CA TYR A 178 -18.25 -10.49 8.41
C TYR A 178 -17.27 -11.60 8.05
N ALA A 179 -16.52 -12.06 9.05
CA ALA A 179 -15.59 -13.16 8.86
C ALA A 179 -16.00 -14.37 9.74
N ARG A 180 -15.92 -15.56 9.15
CA ARG A 180 -16.13 -16.82 9.85
C ARG A 180 -14.95 -17.75 9.61
N THR A 181 -14.34 -18.22 10.67
CA THR A 181 -13.26 -19.21 10.60
C THR A 181 -13.85 -20.61 10.65
N ALA A 182 -13.63 -21.41 9.62
CA ALA A 182 -14.02 -22.79 9.60
C ALA A 182 -13.23 -23.59 10.65
N GLY A 183 -13.92 -24.26 11.58
CA GLY A 183 -13.30 -25.05 12.66
C GLY A 183 -12.86 -24.25 13.89
N GLY A 184 -13.18 -22.97 13.98
CA GLY A 184 -13.04 -22.19 15.20
C GLY A 184 -14.10 -22.60 16.24
N GLU A 185 -13.69 -22.75 17.51
CA GLU A 185 -14.65 -22.85 18.61
C GLU A 185 -15.37 -21.51 18.76
N ASP A 186 -16.68 -21.56 18.93
CA ASP A 186 -17.46 -20.37 19.28
C ASP A 186 -17.02 -19.92 20.67
N SER A 187 -16.21 -18.86 20.71
CA SER A 187 -15.94 -18.18 21.97
C SER A 187 -17.16 -17.35 22.35
N ASN A 188 -17.93 -17.86 23.30
CA ASN A 188 -18.98 -17.10 24.00
C ASN A 188 -18.38 -15.96 24.83
#